data_c366afe24d78539911f17b9014c7fc70
#
_entry.id   c366afe24d78539911f17b9014c7fc70
#
_cell.length_a   1.000
_cell.length_b   1.000
_cell.length_c   1.000
_cell.angle_alpha   90.00
_cell.angle_beta   90.00
_cell.angle_gamma   90.00
#
_symmetry.space_group_name_H-M   'P 1'
#
loop_
_entity.id
_entity.type
_entity.pdbx_description
1 polymer ?
#
loop_
_entity_poly.entity_id
_entity_poly.type
_entity_poly.pdbx_seq_one_letter_code
_entity_poly.pdbx_strand_id
1 'polypeptide(L)' 'MIGPSPAADSYTLIKRLYYDLLGLPPGPEAVDTFVNDTSDDAYERLVDELLRSP' A
#
# COMPACT_ATOMS: atom_id res chain seq x y z
N MET A 1 -24.02 -7.06 -4.52
CA MET A 1 -23.13 -6.85 -3.41
C MET A 1 -22.19 -5.70 -3.67
N ILE A 2 -21.98 -4.92 -2.66
CA ILE A 2 -21.13 -3.76 -2.79
C ILE A 2 -19.77 -4.08 -2.18
N GLY A 3 -18.77 -4.07 -3.02
CA GLY A 3 -17.42 -4.25 -2.52
C GLY A 3 -16.88 -2.96 -1.94
N PRO A 4 -15.78 -3.03 -1.21
CA PRO A 4 -15.12 -1.84 -0.71
C PRO A 4 -14.62 -0.98 -1.87
N SER A 5 -14.52 0.32 -1.63
CA SER A 5 -14.02 1.19 -2.68
C SER A 5 -12.55 0.87 -2.94
N PRO A 6 -12.05 1.14 -4.16
CA PRO A 6 -10.64 0.89 -4.47
C PRO A 6 -9.69 1.57 -3.51
N ALA A 7 -10.07 2.75 -3.02
CA ALA A 7 -9.23 3.47 -2.07
C ALA A 7 -9.15 2.73 -0.74
N ALA A 8 -10.28 2.18 -0.28
CA ALA A 8 -10.29 1.43 0.97
C ALA A 8 -9.46 0.16 0.85
N ASP A 9 -9.56 -0.53 -0.29
CA ASP A 9 -8.75 -1.72 -0.53
C ASP A 9 -7.27 -1.39 -0.56
N SER A 10 -6.91 -0.31 -1.24
CA SER A 10 -5.51 0.11 -1.33
C SER A 10 -4.96 0.45 0.05
N TYR A 11 -5.74 1.12 0.87
CA TYR A 11 -5.32 1.46 2.21
C TYR A 11 -5.05 0.20 3.04
N THR A 12 -5.95 -0.78 2.94
CA THR A 12 -5.79 -2.03 3.67
C THR A 12 -4.54 -2.77 3.20
N LEU A 13 -4.32 -2.81 1.90
CA LEU A 13 -3.17 -3.50 1.34
C LEU A 13 -1.85 -2.89 1.80
N ILE A 14 -1.72 -1.57 1.71
CA ILE A 14 -0.48 -0.91 2.11
C ILE A 14 -0.24 -1.07 3.60
N LYS A 15 -1.30 -1.02 4.39
CA LYS A 15 -1.20 -1.19 5.82
C LYS A 15 -0.65 -2.57 6.18
N ARG A 16 -1.18 -3.61 5.53
CA ARG A 16 -0.74 -4.98 5.79
C ARG A 16 0.70 -5.19 5.32
N LEU A 17 1.04 -4.63 4.18
CA LEU A 17 2.40 -4.76 3.67
C LEU A 17 3.42 -4.16 4.63
N TYR A 18 3.13 -2.98 5.15
CA TYR A 18 4.03 -2.33 6.07
C TYR A 18 4.18 -3.13 7.35
N TYR A 19 3.08 -3.65 7.88
CA TYR A 19 3.14 -4.47 9.08
C TYR A 19 3.91 -5.77 8.86
N ASP A 20 3.70 -6.40 7.71
CA ASP A 20 4.34 -7.68 7.41
C ASP A 20 5.82 -7.53 7.13
N LEU A 21 6.20 -6.49 6.41
CA LEU A 21 7.58 -6.33 5.96
C LEU A 21 8.42 -5.46 6.90
N LEU A 22 7.83 -4.41 7.44
CA LEU A 22 8.55 -3.48 8.29
C LEU A 22 8.16 -3.55 9.75
N GLY A 23 7.00 -4.11 10.03
CA GLY A 23 6.54 -4.22 11.41
C GLY A 23 5.99 -2.92 11.99
N LEU A 24 5.68 -1.96 11.11
CA LEU A 24 5.12 -0.69 11.56
C LEU A 24 4.13 -0.16 10.55
N PRO A 25 3.24 0.76 10.97
CA PRO A 25 2.22 1.29 10.06
C PRO A 25 2.81 2.25 9.04
N PRO A 26 2.15 2.38 7.88
CA PRO A 26 2.61 3.33 6.87
C PRO A 26 2.33 4.77 7.30
N GLY A 27 3.18 5.67 6.85
CA GLY A 27 2.96 7.08 7.08
C GLY A 27 1.86 7.62 6.17
N PRO A 28 1.32 8.81 6.50
CA PRO A 28 0.27 9.40 5.68
C PRO A 28 0.71 9.66 4.24
N GLU A 29 1.95 10.01 4.04
CA GLU A 29 2.46 10.26 2.69
C GLU A 29 2.50 8.98 1.87
N ALA A 30 2.93 7.88 2.49
CA ALA A 30 2.99 6.60 1.80
C ALA A 30 1.59 6.13 1.42
N VAL A 31 0.64 6.27 2.32
CA VAL A 31 -0.74 5.90 2.05
C VAL A 31 -1.31 6.75 0.91
N ASP A 32 -1.11 8.04 0.98
CA ASP A 32 -1.62 8.96 -0.01
C ASP A 32 -1.06 8.64 -1.39
N THR A 33 0.23 8.42 -1.47
CA THR A 33 0.88 8.09 -2.74
C THR A 33 0.33 6.80 -3.32
N PHE A 34 0.17 5.79 -2.49
CA PHE A 34 -0.31 4.49 -2.97
C PHE A 34 -1.78 4.56 -3.39
N VAL A 35 -2.60 5.24 -2.62
CA VAL A 35 -4.03 5.34 -2.92
C VAL A 35 -4.25 6.13 -4.21
N ASN A 36 -3.44 7.14 -4.44
CA ASN A 36 -3.54 7.97 -5.64
C ASN A 36 -2.90 7.34 -6.87
N ASP A 37 -2.12 6.29 -6.68
CA ASP A 37 -1.47 5.60 -7.81
C ASP A 37 -2.47 4.67 -8.47
N THR A 38 -2.81 4.95 -9.72
CA THR A 38 -3.78 4.16 -10.47
C THR A 38 -3.12 3.13 -11.37
N SER A 39 -1.82 2.95 -11.28
CA SER A 39 -1.10 1.99 -12.10
C SER A 39 -1.45 0.56 -11.68
N ASP A 40 -1.49 -0.34 -12.65
CA ASP A 40 -1.78 -1.75 -12.37
C ASP A 40 -0.69 -2.38 -11.52
N ASP A 41 0.51 -1.88 -11.63
CA ASP A 41 1.65 -2.43 -10.89
C ASP A 41 2.00 -1.64 -9.64
N ALA A 42 1.07 -0.81 -9.16
CA ALA A 42 1.30 -0.02 -7.96
C ALA A 42 1.65 -0.90 -6.77
N TYR A 43 0.94 -2.01 -6.63
CA TYR A 43 1.19 -2.94 -5.53
C TYR A 43 2.59 -3.56 -5.63
N GLU A 44 2.95 -4.02 -6.82
CA GLU A 44 4.27 -4.62 -7.03
C GLU A 44 5.38 -3.63 -6.78
N ARG A 45 5.19 -2.40 -7.22
CA ARG A 45 6.18 -1.35 -7.02
C ARG A 45 6.34 -1.05 -5.54
N LEU A 46 5.25 -1.04 -4.81
CA LEU A 46 5.30 -0.80 -3.37
C LEU A 46 6.05 -1.93 -2.67
N VAL A 47 5.74 -3.18 -3.02
CA VAL A 47 6.42 -4.32 -2.43
C VAL A 47 7.93 -4.24 -2.71
N ASP A 48 8.28 -3.95 -3.96
CA ASP A 48 9.68 -3.85 -4.33
C ASP A 48 10.40 -2.76 -3.54
N GLU A 49 9.74 -1.64 -3.38
CA GLU A 49 10.31 -0.53 -2.63
C GLU A 49 10.52 -0.90 -1.16
N LEU A 50 9.57 -1.58 -0.56
CA LEU A 50 9.69 -2.01 0.83
C LEU A 50 10.77 -3.05 1.02
N LEU A 51 10.92 -3.95 0.05
CA LEU A 51 11.96 -4.97 0.13
C LEU A 51 13.35 -4.39 -0.03
N ARG A 52 13.46 -3.27 -0.72
CA ARG A 52 14.73 -2.59 -0.89
C ARG A 52 15.08 -1.71 0.30
N SER A 53 14.11 -1.42 1.13
CA SER A 53 14.33 -0.60 2.30
C SER A 53 15.26 -1.33 3.27
N PRO A 54 16.25 -0.65 3.83
CA PRO A 54 17.18 -1.28 4.77
C PRO A 54 16.52 -1.64 6.09
#